data_126610c1b551b6a434acce9e2f1102e3
#
_entry.id   126610c1b551b6a434acce9e2f1102e3
#
_cell.length_a   1.000
_cell.length_b   1.000
_cell.length_c   1.000
_cell.angle_alpha   90.00
_cell.angle_beta   90.00
_cell.angle_gamma   90.00
#
_symmetry.space_group_name_H-M   'P 1'
#
loop_
_entity.id
_entity.type
_entity.pdbx_description
1 polymer ?
#
loop_
_entity_poly.entity_id
_entity_poly.type
_entity_poly.pdbx_seq_one_letter_code
_entity_poly.pdbx_strand_id
1 'polypeptide(L)'
;MATSYLSPGVYVEEVDRGTKPLEMVGTSTAAFLGECKTGPVNDPVLCTNWSQYTKNFGDFKNSEYLAHAVYAFFNNGGARAFVVNVGSESAKDDAGKAAKYIGKDNGPGTRTGLKALEDIDEVNIVVAPGQTDPAVQDAVLSHCENMRYRFAVLDAPEVIEKGGVDKITKPRDSKYGAYYFPWVEVYDPTKGNVLQPPSGFMAGIYARNDGERGVHKAPANEIVRGALGLKYGITKGEQDLLNPKGINCIREFPNRGIRVWGARTVSSDASWRYVNVRRLFNMVEQSIENGTQWVVFEPNDPRLWKRVTRDISAFLLRLWRQGALFGKSPEEAFYVKCDEETNPPEVIDAGQMIVEVGMAPVKPAEFVIFRIGQMPSGGGEVSE
;
A
#
# COMPACT_ATOMS: atom_id res chain seq x y z
N MET A 1 49.16 -1.12 -2.81
CA MET A 1 50.42 -1.77 -2.35
C MET A 1 50.08 -3.21 -2.06
N ALA A 2 50.79 -4.17 -2.67
CA ALA A 2 50.57 -5.58 -2.40
C ALA A 2 51.07 -5.88 -0.98
N THR A 3 50.20 -6.31 -0.13
CA THR A 3 50.54 -6.79 1.24
C THR A 3 51.29 -8.11 1.11
N SER A 4 52.58 -8.09 1.45
CA SER A 4 53.40 -9.29 1.48
C SER A 4 53.17 -10.02 2.79
N TYR A 5 52.57 -11.20 2.73
CA TYR A 5 52.39 -12.08 3.90
C TYR A 5 53.70 -12.79 4.20
N LEU A 6 54.27 -12.63 5.41
CA LEU A 6 55.60 -13.14 5.79
C LEU A 6 55.56 -14.37 6.71
N SER A 7 54.40 -14.77 7.22
CA SER A 7 54.25 -15.94 8.08
C SER A 7 53.02 -16.77 7.74
N PRO A 8 53.03 -18.10 7.98
CA PRO A 8 51.83 -18.91 7.82
C PRO A 8 50.72 -18.45 8.80
N GLY A 9 49.52 -18.15 8.28
CA GLY A 9 48.37 -17.69 9.07
C GLY A 9 47.13 -17.50 8.24
N VAL A 10 45.99 -17.27 8.91
CA VAL A 10 44.73 -16.86 8.27
C VAL A 10 44.70 -15.33 8.23
N TYR A 11 44.72 -14.77 7.04
CA TYR A 11 44.65 -13.34 6.82
C TYR A 11 43.24 -12.95 6.33
N VAL A 12 42.62 -12.02 7.02
CA VAL A 12 41.32 -11.48 6.65
C VAL A 12 41.58 -10.09 6.06
N GLU A 13 41.30 -9.94 4.76
CA GLU A 13 41.33 -8.65 4.10
C GLU A 13 39.88 -8.17 3.93
N GLU A 14 39.58 -6.98 4.40
CA GLU A 14 38.36 -6.26 4.04
C GLU A 14 38.49 -5.71 2.62
N VAL A 15 37.87 -6.38 1.66
CA VAL A 15 37.82 -5.90 0.27
C VAL A 15 36.47 -5.26 0.05
N ASP A 16 36.44 -3.94 -0.03
CA ASP A 16 35.23 -3.22 -0.50
C ASP A 16 35.02 -3.53 -1.99
N ARG A 17 34.12 -4.47 -2.26
CA ARG A 17 33.81 -4.89 -3.65
C ARG A 17 32.87 -3.92 -4.36
N GLY A 18 32.55 -2.78 -3.77
CA GLY A 18 31.80 -1.68 -4.42
C GLY A 18 30.37 -2.04 -4.91
N THR A 19 29.83 -3.20 -4.51
CA THR A 19 28.47 -3.60 -4.84
C THR A 19 27.61 -3.55 -3.60
N LYS A 20 26.85 -2.49 -3.42
CA LYS A 20 25.75 -2.46 -2.44
C LYS A 20 24.59 -3.25 -3.03
N PRO A 21 24.15 -4.36 -2.40
CA PRO A 21 22.96 -5.07 -2.90
C PRO A 21 21.74 -4.15 -2.79
N LEU A 22 20.87 -4.22 -3.81
CA LEU A 22 19.56 -3.54 -3.75
C LEU A 22 18.78 -4.07 -2.54
N GLU A 23 18.38 -3.16 -1.65
CA GLU A 23 17.56 -3.47 -0.46
C GLU A 23 16.09 -3.21 -0.75
N MET A 24 15.21 -4.00 -0.13
CA MET A 24 13.77 -3.74 -0.19
C MET A 24 13.44 -2.52 0.66
N VAL A 25 12.73 -1.55 0.09
CA VAL A 25 12.17 -0.43 0.85
C VAL A 25 11.02 -0.90 1.75
N GLY A 26 10.76 -0.16 2.82
CA GLY A 26 9.57 -0.38 3.65
C GLY A 26 8.29 -0.13 2.86
N THR A 27 7.23 -0.87 3.17
CA THR A 27 5.93 -0.77 2.47
C THR A 27 4.79 -0.33 3.36
N SER A 28 5.03 -0.16 4.66
CA SER A 28 3.99 -0.06 5.69
C SER A 28 3.97 1.26 6.46
N THR A 29 4.73 2.27 6.04
CA THR A 29 4.64 3.62 6.62
C THR A 29 3.37 4.29 6.12
N ALA A 30 2.45 4.60 7.05
CA ALA A 30 1.18 5.23 6.72
C ALA A 30 1.21 6.73 6.98
N ALA A 31 0.46 7.50 6.21
CA ALA A 31 0.15 8.90 6.49
C ALA A 31 -1.34 9.07 6.71
N PHE A 32 -1.71 9.73 7.80
CA PHE A 32 -3.08 10.03 8.19
C PHE A 32 -3.34 11.51 8.13
N LEU A 33 -4.36 11.92 7.36
CA LEU A 33 -4.83 13.29 7.31
C LEU A 33 -6.19 13.38 8.00
N GLY A 34 -6.33 14.29 8.95
CA GLY A 34 -7.62 14.44 9.61
C GLY A 34 -7.70 15.68 10.48
N GLU A 35 -8.91 16.04 10.87
CA GLU A 35 -9.17 17.15 11.77
C GLU A 35 -8.86 16.75 13.22
N CYS A 36 -8.10 17.60 13.92
CA CYS A 36 -7.83 17.44 15.33
C CYS A 36 -7.83 18.82 16.01
N LYS A 37 -8.41 18.87 17.24
CA LYS A 37 -8.50 20.11 18.03
C LYS A 37 -7.16 20.57 18.60
N THR A 38 -6.23 19.64 18.74
CA THR A 38 -4.92 19.87 19.34
C THR A 38 -3.81 19.35 18.43
N GLY A 39 -2.59 19.84 18.65
CA GLY A 39 -1.42 19.47 17.88
C GLY A 39 -1.09 20.43 16.74
N PRO A 40 0.11 20.29 16.17
CA PRO A 40 0.54 21.14 15.09
C PRO A 40 -0.36 20.97 13.86
N VAL A 41 -0.71 22.11 13.22
CA VAL A 41 -1.58 22.13 12.03
C VAL A 41 -0.71 22.17 10.79
N ASN A 42 -1.01 21.29 9.82
CA ASN A 42 -0.29 21.14 8.55
C ASN A 42 1.20 20.78 8.68
N ASP A 43 1.63 20.34 9.85
CA ASP A 43 2.99 19.85 10.08
C ASP A 43 2.95 18.33 10.28
N PRO A 44 3.54 17.53 9.39
CA PRO A 44 3.52 16.08 9.49
C PRO A 44 4.34 15.59 10.67
N VAL A 45 3.71 14.97 11.66
CA VAL A 45 4.37 14.44 12.86
C VAL A 45 4.50 12.92 12.76
N LEU A 46 5.73 12.41 12.88
CA LEU A 46 5.98 10.97 12.96
C LEU A 46 5.55 10.43 14.34
N CYS A 47 4.70 9.42 14.33
CA CYS A 47 4.29 8.64 15.47
C CYS A 47 4.63 7.15 15.25
N THR A 48 5.33 6.53 16.21
CA THR A 48 5.70 5.10 16.15
C THR A 48 4.85 4.23 17.08
N ASN A 49 4.00 4.85 17.88
CA ASN A 49 3.05 4.19 18.75
C ASN A 49 1.93 5.15 19.19
N TRP A 50 0.89 4.59 19.82
CA TRP A 50 -0.26 5.33 20.30
C TRP A 50 0.11 6.42 21.34
N SER A 51 1.07 6.15 22.22
CA SER A 51 1.48 7.11 23.25
C SER A 51 2.13 8.36 22.65
N GLN A 52 2.87 8.24 21.55
CA GLN A 52 3.40 9.40 20.84
C GLN A 52 2.29 10.20 20.16
N TYR A 53 1.29 9.51 19.58
CA TYR A 53 0.13 10.18 19.02
C TYR A 53 -0.61 11.00 20.10
N THR A 54 -0.95 10.38 21.24
CA THR A 54 -1.68 11.07 22.31
C THR A 54 -0.92 12.25 22.89
N LYS A 55 0.40 12.17 22.95
CA LYS A 55 1.25 13.27 23.42
C LYS A 55 1.17 14.49 22.48
N ASN A 56 1.07 14.28 21.18
CA ASN A 56 1.08 15.34 20.18
C ASN A 56 -0.31 15.86 19.83
N PHE A 57 -1.31 14.98 19.74
CA PHE A 57 -2.66 15.27 19.23
C PHE A 57 -3.78 15.04 20.24
N GLY A 58 -3.46 14.50 21.42
CA GLY A 58 -4.47 14.15 22.43
C GLY A 58 -5.15 12.81 22.14
N ASP A 59 -6.25 12.56 22.84
CA ASP A 59 -7.00 11.31 22.79
C ASP A 59 -8.22 11.37 21.84
N PHE A 60 -9.11 10.38 21.93
CA PHE A 60 -10.31 10.25 21.11
C PHE A 60 -11.27 11.46 21.18
N LYS A 61 -11.22 12.29 22.24
CA LYS A 61 -12.05 13.50 22.38
C LYS A 61 -11.65 14.62 21.44
N ASN A 62 -10.42 14.59 20.94
CA ASN A 62 -9.82 15.68 20.19
C ASN A 62 -10.07 15.58 18.68
N SER A 63 -10.55 14.43 18.19
CA SER A 63 -10.90 14.25 16.79
C SER A 63 -12.12 13.33 16.65
N GLU A 64 -12.79 13.40 15.52
CA GLU A 64 -13.92 12.53 15.23
C GLU A 64 -13.45 11.16 14.71
N TYR A 65 -12.54 11.15 13.75
CA TYR A 65 -12.07 9.92 13.10
C TYR A 65 -10.56 9.70 13.21
N LEU A 66 -9.76 10.77 13.24
CA LEU A 66 -8.29 10.67 13.15
C LEU A 66 -7.68 9.83 14.27
N ALA A 67 -8.08 10.09 15.54
CA ALA A 67 -7.55 9.35 16.69
C ALA A 67 -7.90 7.86 16.62
N HIS A 68 -9.15 7.53 16.29
CA HIS A 68 -9.57 6.15 16.12
C HIS A 68 -8.86 5.45 14.98
N ALA A 69 -8.65 6.13 13.84
CA ALA A 69 -7.95 5.57 12.69
C ALA A 69 -6.49 5.26 13.01
N VAL A 70 -5.78 6.17 13.68
CA VAL A 70 -4.38 5.96 14.11
C VAL A 70 -4.28 4.86 15.17
N TYR A 71 -5.20 4.84 16.15
CA TYR A 71 -5.28 3.75 17.12
C TYR A 71 -5.51 2.39 16.45
N ALA A 72 -6.48 2.32 15.52
CA ALA A 72 -6.79 1.12 14.77
C ALA A 72 -5.59 0.64 13.94
N PHE A 73 -4.83 1.57 13.35
CA PHE A 73 -3.60 1.27 12.63
C PHE A 73 -2.58 0.55 13.52
N PHE A 74 -2.24 1.11 14.68
CA PHE A 74 -1.29 0.49 15.60
C PHE A 74 -1.81 -0.85 16.14
N ASN A 75 -3.09 -0.94 16.49
CA ASN A 75 -3.71 -2.17 17.02
C ASN A 75 -3.76 -3.29 15.97
N ASN A 76 -3.79 -2.96 14.69
CA ASN A 76 -3.79 -3.93 13.60
C ASN A 76 -2.41 -4.26 13.02
N GLY A 77 -1.31 -3.74 13.59
CA GLY A 77 0.06 -4.12 13.25
C GLY A 77 0.88 -3.02 12.57
N GLY A 78 0.35 -1.80 12.50
CA GLY A 78 1.12 -0.64 12.07
C GLY A 78 2.22 -0.27 13.06
N ALA A 79 3.34 0.26 12.56
CA ALA A 79 4.50 0.63 13.38
C ALA A 79 4.98 2.08 13.17
N ARG A 80 4.67 2.69 12.01
CA ARG A 80 5.11 4.05 11.67
C ARG A 80 3.97 4.79 10.98
N ALA A 81 3.58 5.93 11.52
CA ALA A 81 2.53 6.78 10.97
C ALA A 81 2.95 8.24 10.99
N PHE A 82 2.88 8.92 9.87
CA PHE A 82 2.87 10.37 9.82
C PHE A 82 1.45 10.88 9.98
N VAL A 83 1.25 11.84 10.88
CA VAL A 83 -0.07 12.41 11.15
C VAL A 83 -0.06 13.88 10.77
N VAL A 84 -0.99 14.26 9.91
CA VAL A 84 -1.22 15.65 9.48
C VAL A 84 -2.57 16.11 10.01
N ASN A 85 -2.55 17.05 10.95
CA ASN A 85 -3.74 17.74 11.41
C ASN A 85 -4.09 18.87 10.44
N VAL A 86 -5.22 18.76 9.74
CA VAL A 86 -5.67 19.79 8.80
C VAL A 86 -6.42 20.96 9.47
N GLY A 87 -6.46 20.96 10.81
CA GLY A 87 -7.15 21.96 11.61
C GLY A 87 -8.63 21.65 11.84
N SER A 88 -9.12 21.94 13.04
CA SER A 88 -10.53 21.72 13.44
C SER A 88 -11.42 22.94 13.27
N GLU A 89 -10.94 24.06 12.73
CA GLU A 89 -11.76 25.22 12.49
C GLU A 89 -12.89 24.91 11.50
N SER A 90 -14.10 25.31 11.85
CA SER A 90 -15.27 25.07 11.01
C SER A 90 -15.11 25.77 9.66
N ALA A 91 -14.99 25.01 8.60
CA ALA A 91 -15.14 25.54 7.25
C ALA A 91 -16.58 26.00 7.02
N LYS A 92 -16.78 27.05 6.26
CA LYS A 92 -18.11 27.64 6.02
C LYS A 92 -19.03 26.72 5.19
N ASP A 93 -18.43 25.85 4.40
CA ASP A 93 -19.09 24.92 3.49
C ASP A 93 -18.25 23.64 3.25
N ASP A 94 -18.81 22.69 2.53
CA ASP A 94 -18.12 21.43 2.23
C ASP A 94 -16.93 21.64 1.29
N ALA A 95 -16.97 22.61 0.39
CA ALA A 95 -15.83 22.97 -0.47
C ALA A 95 -14.64 23.48 0.37
N GLY A 96 -14.89 24.26 1.42
CA GLY A 96 -13.87 24.71 2.35
C GLY A 96 -13.30 23.57 3.19
N LYS A 97 -14.12 22.57 3.56
CA LYS A 97 -13.61 21.35 4.22
C LYS A 97 -12.72 20.55 3.28
N ALA A 98 -13.13 20.32 2.05
CA ALA A 98 -12.34 19.63 1.05
C ALA A 98 -11.00 20.35 0.80
N ALA A 99 -11.01 21.67 0.71
CA ALA A 99 -9.83 22.48 0.49
C ALA A 99 -8.76 22.33 1.59
N LYS A 100 -9.15 22.09 2.86
CA LYS A 100 -8.21 21.81 3.95
C LYS A 100 -7.45 20.49 3.73
N TYR A 101 -8.14 19.45 3.32
CA TYR A 101 -7.55 18.14 3.04
C TYR A 101 -6.66 18.18 1.80
N ILE A 102 -7.14 18.78 0.72
CA ILE A 102 -6.38 18.94 -0.54
C ILE A 102 -5.09 19.76 -0.29
N GLY A 103 -5.22 20.84 0.48
CA GLY A 103 -4.10 21.71 0.85
C GLY A 103 -3.60 22.57 -0.30
N LYS A 104 -2.52 23.30 -0.04
CA LYS A 104 -1.86 24.21 -0.98
C LYS A 104 -0.37 23.97 -0.99
N ASP A 105 0.24 24.06 -2.17
CA ASP A 105 1.68 24.13 -2.31
C ASP A 105 2.14 25.58 -2.23
N ASN A 106 2.58 25.98 -1.04
CA ASN A 106 3.12 27.32 -0.77
C ASN A 106 4.67 27.34 -0.80
N GLY A 107 5.29 26.25 -1.30
CA GLY A 107 6.72 26.02 -1.29
C GLY A 107 7.20 25.13 -0.14
N PRO A 108 8.49 24.74 -0.16
CA PRO A 108 9.08 23.84 0.83
C PRO A 108 8.88 24.32 2.28
N GLY A 109 8.42 23.39 3.15
CA GLY A 109 8.18 23.65 4.57
C GLY A 109 6.95 24.52 4.89
N THR A 110 6.16 24.93 3.88
CA THR A 110 4.93 25.72 4.05
C THR A 110 3.72 25.09 3.36
N ARG A 111 3.88 23.88 2.84
CA ARG A 111 2.81 23.06 2.26
C ARG A 111 1.76 22.72 3.29
N THR A 112 0.49 22.62 2.86
CA THR A 112 -0.63 22.32 3.75
C THR A 112 -1.42 21.09 3.28
N GLY A 113 -2.17 20.49 4.20
CA GLY A 113 -3.02 19.32 3.89
C GLY A 113 -2.24 18.19 3.26
N LEU A 114 -2.79 17.59 2.20
CA LEU A 114 -2.17 16.50 1.46
C LEU A 114 -0.81 16.88 0.85
N LYS A 115 -0.63 18.15 0.48
CA LYS A 115 0.62 18.66 -0.08
C LYS A 115 1.78 18.62 0.92
N ALA A 116 1.51 18.72 2.22
CA ALA A 116 2.54 18.60 3.26
C ALA A 116 3.23 17.22 3.26
N LEU A 117 2.60 16.20 2.71
CA LEU A 117 3.20 14.86 2.56
C LEU A 117 4.20 14.76 1.40
N GLU A 118 4.25 15.73 0.48
CA GLU A 118 5.17 15.67 -0.67
C GLU A 118 6.64 15.78 -0.24
N ASP A 119 6.90 16.35 0.93
CA ASP A 119 8.26 16.47 1.50
C ASP A 119 8.74 15.16 2.20
N ILE A 120 7.95 14.09 2.21
CA ILE A 120 8.24 12.88 2.99
C ILE A 120 8.24 11.63 2.10
N ASP A 121 9.40 11.17 1.68
CA ASP A 121 9.53 10.04 0.75
C ASP A 121 9.17 8.66 1.36
N GLU A 122 9.18 8.55 2.68
CA GLU A 122 8.95 7.27 3.39
C GLU A 122 7.48 6.80 3.37
N VAL A 123 6.54 7.64 2.97
CA VAL A 123 5.11 7.33 3.01
C VAL A 123 4.72 6.38 1.89
N ASN A 124 4.11 5.24 2.26
CA ASN A 124 3.65 4.22 1.31
C ASN A 124 2.12 4.09 1.28
N ILE A 125 1.43 4.43 2.37
CA ILE A 125 -0.02 4.31 2.52
C ILE A 125 -0.58 5.67 2.89
N VAL A 126 -1.61 6.14 2.19
CA VAL A 126 -2.26 7.43 2.46
C VAL A 126 -3.71 7.21 2.86
N VAL A 127 -4.10 7.80 4.00
CA VAL A 127 -5.42 7.63 4.61
C VAL A 127 -5.98 9.01 4.99
N ALA A 128 -7.20 9.30 4.54
CA ALA A 128 -8.00 10.43 5.02
C ALA A 128 -9.28 9.87 5.64
N PRO A 129 -9.25 9.45 6.93
CA PRO A 129 -10.33 8.68 7.52
C PRO A 129 -11.64 9.46 7.55
N GLY A 130 -12.71 8.78 7.10
CA GLY A 130 -14.06 9.34 7.07
C GLY A 130 -14.31 10.36 5.97
N GLN A 131 -13.32 10.66 5.12
CA GLN A 131 -13.51 11.57 4.00
C GLN A 131 -14.13 10.83 2.82
N THR A 132 -15.42 11.10 2.63
CA THR A 132 -16.22 10.53 1.53
C THR A 132 -16.54 11.54 0.43
N ASP A 133 -16.05 12.78 0.58
CA ASP A 133 -16.16 13.81 -0.45
C ASP A 133 -15.37 13.39 -1.71
N PRO A 134 -16.03 13.33 -2.89
CA PRO A 134 -15.36 12.92 -4.13
C PRO A 134 -14.13 13.77 -4.48
N ALA A 135 -14.13 15.08 -4.16
CA ALA A 135 -13.01 15.96 -4.44
C ALA A 135 -11.77 15.61 -3.59
N VAL A 136 -11.99 15.26 -2.30
CA VAL A 136 -10.90 14.81 -1.42
C VAL A 136 -10.36 13.46 -1.86
N GLN A 137 -11.26 12.51 -2.16
CA GLN A 137 -10.86 11.17 -2.61
C GLN A 137 -10.10 11.22 -3.94
N ASP A 138 -10.53 12.06 -4.88
CA ASP A 138 -9.83 12.29 -6.14
C ASP A 138 -8.44 12.90 -5.91
N ALA A 139 -8.33 13.88 -5.02
CA ALA A 139 -7.05 14.47 -4.66
C ALA A 139 -6.08 13.47 -4.02
N VAL A 140 -6.57 12.59 -3.14
CA VAL A 140 -5.75 11.52 -2.53
C VAL A 140 -5.26 10.53 -3.58
N LEU A 141 -6.12 10.12 -4.51
CA LEU A 141 -5.74 9.24 -5.62
C LEU A 141 -4.71 9.92 -6.54
N SER A 142 -4.95 11.17 -6.92
CA SER A 142 -4.03 11.96 -7.75
C SER A 142 -2.67 12.14 -7.09
N HIS A 143 -2.66 12.38 -5.77
CA HIS A 143 -1.42 12.45 -5.00
C HIS A 143 -0.64 11.13 -5.05
N CYS A 144 -1.31 9.98 -4.86
CA CYS A 144 -0.66 8.68 -4.93
C CYS A 144 -0.13 8.36 -6.35
N GLU A 145 -0.85 8.76 -7.39
CA GLU A 145 -0.42 8.62 -8.79
C GLU A 145 0.81 9.47 -9.10
N ASN A 146 0.82 10.72 -8.65
CA ASN A 146 1.94 11.64 -8.86
C ASN A 146 3.20 11.22 -8.10
N MET A 147 3.03 10.80 -6.84
CA MET A 147 4.13 10.30 -5.99
C MET A 147 4.56 8.86 -6.31
N ARG A 148 3.81 8.12 -7.12
CA ARG A 148 4.07 6.77 -7.65
C ARG A 148 4.17 5.64 -6.63
N TYR A 149 4.84 5.84 -5.49
CA TYR A 149 5.14 4.78 -4.52
C TYR A 149 4.13 4.70 -3.36
N ARG A 150 3.05 5.50 -3.44
CA ARG A 150 1.99 5.58 -2.45
C ARG A 150 0.74 4.84 -2.90
N PHE A 151 -0.04 4.42 -1.92
CA PHE A 151 -1.30 3.72 -2.16
C PHE A 151 -2.40 4.28 -1.24
N ALA A 152 -3.53 4.69 -1.81
CA ALA A 152 -4.67 5.27 -1.11
C ALA A 152 -5.57 4.19 -0.51
N VAL A 153 -5.96 4.36 0.75
CA VAL A 153 -7.00 3.55 1.40
C VAL A 153 -8.20 4.45 1.68
N LEU A 154 -9.30 4.20 0.97
CA LEU A 154 -10.46 5.08 0.91
C LEU A 154 -11.67 4.44 1.60
N ASP A 155 -12.51 5.29 2.18
CA ASP A 155 -13.73 4.92 2.88
C ASP A 155 -14.97 5.15 2.01
N ALA A 156 -15.85 4.17 1.95
CA ALA A 156 -17.18 4.33 1.37
C ALA A 156 -18.08 5.15 2.32
N PRO A 157 -19.20 5.71 1.83
CA PRO A 157 -20.14 6.43 2.65
C PRO A 157 -20.59 5.60 3.86
N GLU A 158 -20.76 6.29 4.99
CA GLU A 158 -21.27 5.67 6.21
C GLU A 158 -22.71 5.16 6.04
N VAL A 159 -23.53 5.94 5.35
CA VAL A 159 -24.96 5.64 5.14
C VAL A 159 -25.21 5.24 3.70
N ILE A 160 -25.91 4.11 3.52
CA ILE A 160 -26.43 3.69 2.23
C ILE A 160 -27.68 4.49 1.89
N GLU A 161 -27.74 5.08 0.73
CA GLU A 161 -28.95 5.73 0.21
C GLU A 161 -30.10 4.72 0.02
N LYS A 162 -31.35 5.22 0.05
CA LYS A 162 -32.51 4.39 -0.29
C LYS A 162 -32.35 3.81 -1.68
N GLY A 163 -32.31 2.48 -1.75
CA GLY A 163 -32.14 1.74 -3.00
C GLY A 163 -31.09 0.63 -2.91
N GLY A 164 -30.33 0.60 -1.80
CA GLY A 164 -29.43 -0.52 -1.48
C GLY A 164 -27.96 -0.28 -1.83
N VAL A 165 -27.16 -1.34 -1.65
CA VAL A 165 -25.71 -1.33 -1.81
C VAL A 165 -25.25 -1.09 -3.26
N ASP A 166 -26.11 -1.32 -4.23
CA ASP A 166 -25.86 -1.09 -5.65
C ASP A 166 -25.66 0.41 -5.99
N LYS A 167 -26.12 1.31 -5.12
CA LYS A 167 -25.91 2.76 -5.24
C LYS A 167 -24.52 3.22 -4.85
N ILE A 168 -23.78 2.39 -4.13
CA ILE A 168 -22.39 2.72 -3.78
C ILE A 168 -21.53 2.68 -5.03
N THR A 169 -20.86 3.79 -5.31
CA THR A 169 -19.96 3.94 -6.45
C THR A 169 -18.55 4.31 -5.97
N LYS A 170 -17.54 3.81 -6.64
CA LYS A 170 -16.15 4.24 -6.42
C LYS A 170 -15.96 5.69 -6.86
N PRO A 171 -15.02 6.46 -6.27
CA PRO A 171 -14.84 7.88 -6.61
C PRO A 171 -14.38 8.06 -8.06
N ARG A 172 -13.38 7.31 -8.49
CA ARG A 172 -12.93 7.23 -9.89
C ARG A 172 -12.12 5.97 -10.15
N ASP A 173 -11.71 5.77 -11.41
CA ASP A 173 -10.80 4.68 -11.80
C ASP A 173 -9.36 5.03 -11.47
N SER A 174 -8.68 4.17 -10.72
CA SER A 174 -7.26 4.31 -10.39
C SER A 174 -6.67 2.99 -9.89
N LYS A 175 -5.46 2.68 -10.29
CA LYS A 175 -4.70 1.54 -9.76
C LYS A 175 -4.00 1.84 -8.43
N TYR A 176 -4.03 3.08 -7.96
CA TYR A 176 -3.33 3.54 -6.76
C TYR A 176 -4.20 3.64 -5.51
N GLY A 177 -5.38 3.05 -5.51
CA GLY A 177 -6.24 3.06 -4.34
C GLY A 177 -7.15 1.86 -4.22
N ALA A 178 -7.64 1.63 -3.01
CA ALA A 178 -8.65 0.63 -2.67
C ALA A 178 -9.76 1.26 -1.81
N TYR A 179 -10.99 0.81 -1.99
CA TYR A 179 -12.20 1.38 -1.43
C TYR A 179 -12.90 0.35 -0.56
N TYR A 180 -13.21 0.68 0.70
CA TYR A 180 -13.70 -0.24 1.71
C TYR A 180 -15.06 0.13 2.26
N PHE A 181 -15.89 -0.90 2.51
CA PHE A 181 -17.24 -0.83 3.04
C PHE A 181 -17.57 -2.11 3.83
N PRO A 182 -18.42 -2.06 4.87
CA PRO A 182 -19.02 -0.92 5.57
C PRO A 182 -18.13 -0.36 6.68
N TRP A 183 -18.63 0.66 7.39
CA TRP A 183 -18.01 1.21 8.60
C TRP A 183 -18.04 0.22 9.74
N VAL A 184 -17.06 0.34 10.64
CA VAL A 184 -16.79 -0.61 11.73
C VAL A 184 -17.26 -0.02 13.06
N GLU A 185 -17.98 -0.81 13.87
CA GLU A 185 -18.31 -0.44 15.22
C GLU A 185 -17.16 -0.76 16.17
N VAL A 186 -16.80 0.20 17.01
CA VAL A 186 -15.69 0.09 17.97
C VAL A 186 -16.09 0.70 19.32
N TYR A 187 -15.35 0.34 20.36
CA TYR A 187 -15.53 0.94 21.68
C TYR A 187 -14.71 2.24 21.82
N ASP A 188 -15.38 3.34 22.14
CA ASP A 188 -14.79 4.61 22.55
C ASP A 188 -14.92 4.73 24.09
N PRO A 189 -13.81 4.92 24.83
CA PRO A 189 -13.86 5.04 26.28
C PRO A 189 -14.75 6.17 26.83
N THR A 190 -15.09 7.14 25.98
CA THR A 190 -15.86 8.35 26.37
C THR A 190 -17.28 8.36 25.88
N LYS A 191 -17.57 7.68 24.77
CA LYS A 191 -18.86 7.70 24.07
C LYS A 191 -19.55 6.33 24.04
N GLY A 192 -18.87 5.24 24.47
CA GLY A 192 -19.35 3.87 24.28
C GLY A 192 -19.12 3.38 22.85
N ASN A 193 -20.04 2.56 22.32
CA ASN A 193 -19.91 2.06 20.95
C ASN A 193 -20.15 3.18 19.93
N VAL A 194 -19.19 3.34 19.02
CA VAL A 194 -19.21 4.33 17.94
C VAL A 194 -18.85 3.69 16.61
N LEU A 195 -19.37 4.28 15.53
CA LEU A 195 -19.00 3.87 14.19
C LEU A 195 -17.76 4.63 13.72
N GLN A 196 -16.81 3.91 13.11
CA GLN A 196 -15.56 4.46 12.60
C GLN A 196 -15.29 4.00 11.16
N PRO A 197 -14.67 4.85 10.35
CA PRO A 197 -14.32 4.50 8.97
C PRO A 197 -13.29 3.36 8.94
N PRO A 198 -13.37 2.44 7.98
CA PRO A 198 -12.51 1.25 7.92
C PRO A 198 -11.05 1.52 7.54
N SER A 199 -10.74 2.63 6.90
CA SER A 199 -9.41 2.89 6.30
C SER A 199 -8.25 2.79 7.28
N GLY A 200 -8.41 3.24 8.53
CA GLY A 200 -7.38 3.11 9.56
C GLY A 200 -7.07 1.66 9.92
N PHE A 201 -8.10 0.82 10.03
CA PHE A 201 -7.96 -0.62 10.24
C PHE A 201 -7.27 -1.30 9.07
N MET A 202 -7.66 -0.92 7.84
CA MET A 202 -7.10 -1.48 6.62
C MET A 202 -5.61 -1.15 6.47
N ALA A 203 -5.20 0.07 6.76
CA ALA A 203 -3.80 0.48 6.74
C ALA A 203 -2.97 -0.36 7.74
N GLY A 204 -3.50 -0.62 8.95
CA GLY A 204 -2.87 -1.50 9.95
C GLY A 204 -2.79 -2.96 9.48
N ILE A 205 -3.85 -3.47 8.85
CA ILE A 205 -3.88 -4.82 8.28
C ILE A 205 -2.88 -4.95 7.13
N TYR A 206 -2.72 -3.92 6.30
CA TYR A 206 -1.68 -3.90 5.26
C TYR A 206 -0.30 -4.05 5.90
N ALA A 207 -0.01 -3.24 6.92
CA ALA A 207 1.26 -3.29 7.62
C ALA A 207 1.54 -4.67 8.25
N ARG A 208 0.54 -5.27 8.92
CA ARG A 208 0.64 -6.62 9.48
C ARG A 208 0.89 -7.67 8.41
N ASN A 209 0.09 -7.66 7.36
CA ASN A 209 0.23 -8.59 6.25
C ASN A 209 1.61 -8.50 5.58
N ASP A 210 2.11 -7.28 5.36
CA ASP A 210 3.43 -7.06 4.79
C ASP A 210 4.55 -7.62 5.68
N GLY A 211 4.43 -7.43 7.01
CA GLY A 211 5.41 -7.94 7.96
C GLY A 211 5.38 -9.46 8.14
N GLU A 212 4.20 -10.08 8.13
CA GLU A 212 4.03 -11.53 8.38
C GLU A 212 4.21 -12.37 7.11
N ARG A 213 3.78 -11.87 5.96
CA ARG A 213 3.67 -12.66 4.72
C ARG A 213 4.35 -11.99 3.51
N GLY A 214 4.61 -10.69 3.56
CA GLY A 214 5.13 -9.89 2.47
C GLY A 214 4.03 -9.17 1.67
N VAL A 215 4.41 -8.07 1.02
CA VAL A 215 3.50 -7.19 0.24
C VAL A 215 2.79 -7.91 -0.93
N HIS A 216 3.36 -9.01 -1.41
CA HIS A 216 2.81 -9.82 -2.50
C HIS A 216 1.57 -10.63 -2.09
N LYS A 217 1.35 -10.89 -0.80
CA LYS A 217 0.12 -11.52 -0.32
C LYS A 217 -0.99 -10.49 -0.26
N ALA A 218 -2.15 -10.78 -0.86
CA ALA A 218 -3.32 -9.91 -0.81
C ALA A 218 -3.80 -9.68 0.64
N PRO A 219 -4.04 -8.43 1.09
CA PRO A 219 -4.46 -8.11 2.45
C PRO A 219 -5.96 -8.39 2.66
N ALA A 220 -6.37 -9.62 2.40
CA ALA A 220 -7.74 -10.10 2.56
C ALA A 220 -7.77 -11.43 3.33
N ASN A 221 -8.94 -11.79 3.83
CA ASN A 221 -9.19 -12.85 4.80
C ASN A 221 -8.44 -12.61 6.14
N GLU A 222 -8.18 -11.35 6.45
CA GLU A 222 -7.53 -10.91 7.68
C GLU A 222 -8.56 -10.46 8.70
N ILE A 223 -8.31 -10.72 10.00
CA ILE A 223 -9.17 -10.28 11.10
C ILE A 223 -8.99 -8.76 11.29
N VAL A 224 -10.11 -8.06 11.47
CA VAL A 224 -10.17 -6.66 11.86
C VAL A 224 -10.11 -6.59 13.38
N ARG A 225 -8.92 -6.37 13.95
CA ARG A 225 -8.73 -6.30 15.41
C ARG A 225 -9.35 -5.03 15.96
N GLY A 226 -10.08 -5.16 17.08
CA GLY A 226 -10.76 -4.05 17.75
C GLY A 226 -12.16 -3.77 17.20
N ALA A 227 -12.62 -4.46 16.16
CA ALA A 227 -13.98 -4.39 15.66
C ALA A 227 -14.93 -5.16 16.59
N LEU A 228 -16.02 -4.53 17.00
CA LEU A 228 -17.11 -5.12 17.78
C LEU A 228 -18.28 -5.53 16.90
N GLY A 229 -18.49 -4.80 15.80
CA GLY A 229 -19.56 -5.01 14.85
C GLY A 229 -19.33 -4.26 13.55
N LEU A 230 -20.29 -4.33 12.65
CA LEU A 230 -20.34 -3.61 11.40
C LEU A 230 -21.64 -2.84 11.31
N LYS A 231 -21.62 -1.64 10.71
CA LYS A 231 -22.85 -0.85 10.49
C LYS A 231 -23.88 -1.63 9.68
N TYR A 232 -23.42 -2.42 8.71
CA TYR A 232 -24.28 -3.26 7.85
C TYR A 232 -23.71 -4.67 7.75
N GLY A 233 -24.55 -5.66 7.96
CA GLY A 233 -24.23 -7.05 7.66
C GLY A 233 -24.38 -7.31 6.16
N ILE A 234 -23.27 -7.48 5.44
CA ILE A 234 -23.26 -7.68 3.99
C ILE A 234 -23.43 -9.15 3.66
N THR A 235 -24.49 -9.48 2.92
CA THR A 235 -24.77 -10.81 2.41
C THR A 235 -23.86 -11.14 1.22
N LYS A 236 -23.82 -12.43 0.84
CA LYS A 236 -23.09 -12.85 -0.37
C LYS A 236 -23.64 -12.17 -1.62
N GLY A 237 -24.97 -12.10 -1.76
CA GLY A 237 -25.61 -11.49 -2.93
C GLY A 237 -25.30 -9.99 -3.07
N GLU A 238 -25.27 -9.27 -1.96
CA GLU A 238 -24.88 -7.85 -1.96
C GLU A 238 -23.39 -7.68 -2.30
N GLN A 239 -22.53 -8.55 -1.81
CA GLN A 239 -21.12 -8.54 -2.19
C GLN A 239 -20.91 -8.84 -3.67
N ASP A 240 -21.72 -9.71 -4.26
CA ASP A 240 -21.68 -10.02 -5.70
C ASP A 240 -21.96 -8.77 -6.57
N LEU A 241 -22.67 -7.76 -6.02
CA LEU A 241 -22.90 -6.47 -6.68
C LEU A 241 -21.76 -5.47 -6.47
N LEU A 242 -21.07 -5.52 -5.32
CA LEU A 242 -20.03 -4.57 -4.93
C LEU A 242 -18.64 -4.97 -5.46
N ASN A 243 -18.30 -6.24 -5.40
CA ASN A 243 -16.98 -6.75 -5.75
C ASN A 243 -16.57 -6.44 -7.21
N PRO A 244 -17.45 -6.58 -8.23
CA PRO A 244 -17.12 -6.19 -9.61
C PRO A 244 -16.79 -4.71 -9.77
N LYS A 245 -17.36 -3.85 -8.91
CA LYS A 245 -17.09 -2.40 -8.91
C LYS A 245 -15.77 -2.01 -8.24
N GLY A 246 -15.03 -2.99 -7.66
CA GLY A 246 -13.80 -2.74 -6.93
C GLY A 246 -14.03 -2.24 -5.48
N ILE A 247 -15.21 -2.52 -4.91
CA ILE A 247 -15.55 -2.18 -3.53
C ILE A 247 -15.27 -3.39 -2.63
N ASN A 248 -14.34 -3.25 -1.70
CA ASN A 248 -13.90 -4.32 -0.83
C ASN A 248 -14.79 -4.39 0.41
N CYS A 249 -15.47 -5.52 0.58
CA CYS A 249 -16.35 -5.70 1.72
C CYS A 249 -15.61 -6.16 2.97
N ILE A 250 -16.04 -5.65 4.12
CA ILE A 250 -15.72 -6.20 5.43
C ILE A 250 -16.95 -7.00 5.87
N ARG A 251 -16.74 -8.25 6.30
CA ARG A 251 -17.85 -9.15 6.64
C ARG A 251 -17.61 -9.84 7.97
N GLU A 252 -18.70 -10.13 8.66
CA GLU A 252 -18.71 -10.98 9.82
C GLU A 252 -19.01 -12.42 9.41
N PHE A 253 -18.22 -13.36 9.95
CA PHE A 253 -18.40 -14.79 9.72
C PHE A 253 -18.61 -15.53 11.04
N PRO A 254 -19.61 -16.40 11.15
CA PRO A 254 -19.80 -17.23 12.34
C PRO A 254 -18.51 -17.99 12.69
N ASN A 255 -18.10 -17.94 13.93
CA ASN A 255 -16.90 -18.57 14.50
C ASN A 255 -15.56 -18.11 13.91
N ARG A 256 -15.54 -17.09 13.01
CA ARG A 256 -14.32 -16.58 12.37
C ARG A 256 -14.14 -15.07 12.59
N GLY A 257 -15.16 -14.41 13.15
CA GLY A 257 -15.16 -12.97 13.43
C GLY A 257 -15.23 -12.08 12.19
N ILE A 258 -14.97 -10.79 12.41
CA ILE A 258 -15.03 -9.76 11.37
C ILE A 258 -13.73 -9.79 10.55
N ARG A 259 -13.87 -9.92 9.23
CA ARG A 259 -12.74 -10.05 8.31
C ARG A 259 -12.88 -9.17 7.09
N VAL A 260 -11.73 -8.73 6.57
CA VAL A 260 -11.63 -8.13 5.24
C VAL A 260 -11.87 -9.20 4.20
N TRP A 261 -12.85 -9.00 3.31
CA TRP A 261 -13.27 -9.99 2.33
C TRP A 261 -13.19 -9.46 0.88
N GLY A 262 -12.13 -8.72 0.59
CA GLY A 262 -11.81 -8.17 -0.71
C GLY A 262 -10.43 -7.53 -0.73
N ALA A 263 -9.75 -7.55 -1.87
CA ALA A 263 -8.43 -6.93 -2.07
C ALA A 263 -8.30 -6.39 -3.50
N ARG A 264 -9.34 -5.75 -4.01
CA ARG A 264 -9.33 -5.11 -5.33
C ARG A 264 -8.98 -3.64 -5.22
N THR A 265 -8.28 -3.15 -6.21
CA THR A 265 -8.10 -1.71 -6.43
C THR A 265 -9.39 -1.11 -7.01
N VAL A 266 -9.46 0.21 -7.06
CA VAL A 266 -10.56 0.89 -7.76
C VAL A 266 -10.36 0.94 -9.28
N SER A 267 -9.35 0.23 -9.82
CA SER A 267 -9.09 0.16 -11.25
C SER A 267 -10.06 -0.78 -11.98
N SER A 268 -10.45 -0.39 -13.18
CA SER A 268 -11.14 -1.25 -14.14
C SER A 268 -10.20 -2.14 -14.95
N ASP A 269 -8.88 -1.83 -14.96
CA ASP A 269 -7.87 -2.62 -15.64
C ASP A 269 -7.61 -3.95 -14.92
N ALA A 270 -7.84 -5.06 -15.63
CA ALA A 270 -7.64 -6.42 -15.09
C ALA A 270 -6.19 -6.71 -14.67
N SER A 271 -5.21 -6.02 -15.25
CA SER A 271 -3.79 -6.17 -14.93
C SER A 271 -3.48 -5.59 -13.55
N TRP A 272 -4.19 -4.53 -13.16
CA TRP A 272 -4.03 -3.80 -11.91
C TRP A 272 -5.17 -4.01 -10.90
N ARG A 273 -5.94 -5.07 -11.10
CA ARG A 273 -7.13 -5.37 -10.27
C ARG A 273 -6.83 -5.53 -8.79
N TYR A 274 -5.67 -6.05 -8.41
CA TYR A 274 -5.38 -6.45 -7.03
C TYR A 274 -4.42 -5.51 -6.32
N VAL A 275 -4.73 -5.23 -5.05
CA VAL A 275 -3.96 -4.35 -4.15
C VAL A 275 -2.51 -4.83 -4.02
N ASN A 276 -2.31 -6.14 -3.80
CA ASN A 276 -0.96 -6.70 -3.66
C ASN A 276 -0.11 -6.54 -4.92
N VAL A 277 -0.72 -6.61 -6.10
CA VAL A 277 -0.01 -6.41 -7.37
C VAL A 277 0.53 -4.98 -7.47
N ARG A 278 -0.34 -3.96 -7.29
CA ARG A 278 0.12 -2.57 -7.37
C ARG A 278 1.13 -2.23 -6.29
N ARG A 279 0.91 -2.66 -5.06
CA ARG A 279 1.83 -2.39 -3.94
C ARG A 279 3.18 -3.10 -4.10
N LEU A 280 3.19 -4.31 -4.67
CA LEU A 280 4.43 -5.00 -5.03
C LEU A 280 5.23 -4.20 -6.06
N PHE A 281 4.57 -3.70 -7.10
CA PHE A 281 5.24 -2.84 -8.10
C PHE A 281 5.76 -1.55 -7.48
N ASN A 282 4.98 -0.87 -6.63
CA ASN A 282 5.45 0.33 -5.93
C ASN A 282 6.75 0.04 -5.13
N MET A 283 6.79 -1.07 -4.40
CA MET A 283 7.97 -1.48 -3.62
C MET A 283 9.17 -1.79 -4.52
N VAL A 284 8.96 -2.51 -5.62
CA VAL A 284 10.05 -2.86 -6.57
C VAL A 284 10.58 -1.61 -7.26
N GLU A 285 9.69 -0.77 -7.79
CA GLU A 285 10.05 0.49 -8.47
C GLU A 285 10.88 1.39 -7.53
N GLN A 286 10.41 1.62 -6.30
CA GLN A 286 11.12 2.44 -5.31
C GLN A 286 12.44 1.82 -4.85
N SER A 287 12.50 0.48 -4.70
CA SER A 287 13.73 -0.22 -4.31
C SER A 287 14.80 -0.12 -5.40
N ILE A 288 14.39 -0.23 -6.68
CA ILE A 288 15.30 -0.06 -7.81
C ILE A 288 15.79 1.38 -7.88
N GLU A 289 14.89 2.37 -7.79
CA GLU A 289 15.25 3.79 -7.81
C GLU A 289 16.26 4.11 -6.72
N ASN A 290 15.98 3.75 -5.46
CA ASN A 290 16.88 4.02 -4.34
C ASN A 290 18.22 3.30 -4.47
N GLY A 291 18.19 2.05 -4.93
CA GLY A 291 19.39 1.21 -5.03
C GLY A 291 20.25 1.49 -6.25
N THR A 292 19.75 2.28 -7.22
CA THR A 292 20.50 2.64 -8.44
C THR A 292 20.94 4.11 -8.51
N GLN A 293 20.79 4.89 -7.43
CA GLN A 293 21.21 6.29 -7.35
C GLN A 293 22.70 6.48 -7.69
N TRP A 294 23.54 5.49 -7.38
CA TRP A 294 24.99 5.51 -7.69
C TRP A 294 25.29 5.49 -9.18
N VAL A 295 24.33 5.12 -10.04
CA VAL A 295 24.48 5.05 -11.50
C VAL A 295 24.53 6.44 -12.14
N VAL A 296 23.93 7.43 -11.49
CA VAL A 296 23.85 8.80 -11.99
C VAL A 296 25.26 9.39 -12.07
N PHE A 297 25.61 9.91 -13.26
CA PHE A 297 26.95 10.43 -13.62
C PHE A 297 28.06 9.37 -13.79
N GLU A 298 27.76 8.07 -13.72
CA GLU A 298 28.73 7.04 -14.13
C GLU A 298 28.91 7.03 -15.66
N PRO A 299 30.07 6.58 -16.19
CA PRO A 299 30.26 6.40 -17.62
C PRO A 299 29.22 5.43 -18.21
N ASN A 300 28.46 5.89 -19.21
CA ASN A 300 27.40 5.11 -19.86
C ASN A 300 28.00 4.13 -20.88
N ASP A 301 28.42 2.96 -20.40
CA ASP A 301 29.10 1.93 -21.18
C ASP A 301 28.54 0.52 -20.92
N PRO A 302 28.91 -0.49 -21.73
CA PRO A 302 28.45 -1.86 -21.51
C PRO A 302 28.86 -2.48 -20.17
N ARG A 303 29.88 -1.95 -19.49
CA ARG A 303 30.29 -2.42 -18.15
C ARG A 303 29.29 -1.99 -17.10
N LEU A 304 28.85 -0.74 -17.18
CA LEU A 304 27.80 -0.19 -16.32
C LEU A 304 26.48 -0.97 -16.53
N TRP A 305 26.08 -1.19 -17.78
CA TRP A 305 24.85 -1.91 -18.10
C TRP A 305 24.81 -3.31 -17.49
N LYS A 306 25.91 -4.07 -17.64
CA LYS A 306 26.04 -5.42 -17.04
C LYS A 306 25.97 -5.40 -15.52
N ARG A 307 26.54 -4.36 -14.89
CA ARG A 307 26.51 -4.22 -13.42
C ARG A 307 25.10 -3.95 -12.94
N VAL A 308 24.38 -3.01 -13.57
CA VAL A 308 22.98 -2.68 -13.23
C VAL A 308 22.05 -3.88 -13.46
N THR A 309 22.17 -4.55 -14.62
CA THR A 309 21.38 -5.75 -14.95
C THR A 309 21.59 -6.84 -13.88
N ARG A 310 22.83 -7.11 -13.49
CA ARG A 310 23.16 -8.09 -12.45
C ARG A 310 22.54 -7.74 -11.11
N ASP A 311 22.65 -6.50 -10.68
CA ASP A 311 22.20 -6.06 -9.36
C ASP A 311 20.67 -6.08 -9.27
N ILE A 312 19.94 -5.63 -10.31
CA ILE A 312 18.48 -5.71 -10.41
C ILE A 312 18.03 -7.18 -10.51
N SER A 313 18.70 -8.01 -11.33
CA SER A 313 18.36 -9.43 -11.45
C SER A 313 18.55 -10.17 -10.12
N ALA A 314 19.60 -9.89 -9.37
CA ALA A 314 19.81 -10.46 -8.04
C ALA A 314 18.72 -10.06 -7.04
N PHE A 315 18.22 -8.83 -7.13
CA PHE A 315 17.09 -8.36 -6.32
C PHE A 315 15.79 -9.09 -6.68
N LEU A 316 15.43 -9.17 -7.95
CA LEU A 316 14.23 -9.85 -8.42
C LEU A 316 14.27 -11.36 -8.17
N LEU A 317 15.45 -11.98 -8.27
CA LEU A 317 15.65 -13.39 -7.91
C LEU A 317 15.33 -13.66 -6.41
N ARG A 318 15.67 -12.74 -5.52
CA ARG A 318 15.27 -12.85 -4.10
C ARG A 318 13.76 -12.78 -3.94
N LEU A 319 13.08 -11.86 -4.63
CA LEU A 319 11.61 -11.76 -4.61
C LEU A 319 10.93 -13.01 -5.16
N TRP A 320 11.46 -13.58 -6.24
CA TRP A 320 10.96 -14.84 -6.77
C TRP A 320 11.12 -16.00 -5.77
N ARG A 321 12.29 -16.13 -5.12
CA ARG A 321 12.51 -17.14 -4.06
C ARG A 321 11.60 -16.98 -2.86
N GLN A 322 11.15 -15.77 -2.56
CA GLN A 322 10.16 -15.47 -1.52
C GLN A 322 8.72 -15.77 -1.98
N GLY A 323 8.51 -16.19 -3.22
CA GLY A 323 7.19 -16.48 -3.78
C GLY A 323 6.39 -15.24 -4.21
N ALA A 324 7.03 -14.09 -4.35
CA ALA A 324 6.37 -12.85 -4.78
C ALA A 324 6.12 -12.79 -6.30
N LEU A 325 6.89 -13.55 -7.07
CA LEU A 325 6.77 -13.63 -8.53
C LEU A 325 6.36 -15.04 -8.96
N PHE A 326 5.52 -15.10 -9.99
CA PHE A 326 5.01 -16.35 -10.55
C PHE A 326 5.95 -16.84 -11.66
N GLY A 327 6.25 -18.14 -11.67
CA GLY A 327 7.08 -18.80 -12.67
C GLY A 327 7.81 -20.00 -12.06
N LYS A 328 8.01 -21.06 -12.84
CA LYS A 328 8.75 -22.27 -12.41
C LYS A 328 10.26 -22.03 -12.37
N SER A 329 10.73 -21.09 -13.21
CA SER A 329 12.11 -20.66 -13.26
C SER A 329 12.20 -19.12 -13.17
N PRO A 330 13.37 -18.56 -12.84
CA PRO A 330 13.58 -17.11 -12.83
C PRO A 330 13.25 -16.44 -14.16
N GLU A 331 13.56 -17.09 -15.27
CA GLU A 331 13.38 -16.57 -16.65
C GLU A 331 11.88 -16.45 -17.01
N GLU A 332 11.02 -17.28 -16.40
CA GLU A 332 9.54 -17.15 -16.52
C GLU A 332 8.99 -16.05 -15.63
N ALA A 333 9.67 -15.73 -14.53
CA ALA A 333 9.19 -14.85 -13.49
C ALA A 333 9.56 -13.37 -13.73
N PHE A 334 10.72 -13.09 -14.31
CA PHE A 334 11.16 -11.73 -14.57
C PHE A 334 12.25 -11.68 -15.66
N TYR A 335 12.44 -10.51 -16.24
CA TYR A 335 13.61 -10.19 -17.06
C TYR A 335 14.13 -8.79 -16.76
N VAL A 336 15.42 -8.58 -17.04
CA VAL A 336 16.08 -7.27 -16.97
C VAL A 336 16.91 -7.12 -18.24
N LYS A 337 16.62 -6.10 -19.03
CA LYS A 337 17.31 -5.82 -20.29
C LYS A 337 17.94 -4.45 -20.23
N CYS A 338 19.27 -4.41 -20.43
CA CYS A 338 20.05 -3.18 -20.57
C CYS A 338 21.26 -3.52 -21.46
N ASP A 339 21.13 -3.24 -22.74
CA ASP A 339 22.06 -3.60 -23.79
C ASP A 339 22.10 -2.55 -24.94
N GLU A 340 22.71 -2.87 -26.05
CA GLU A 340 22.81 -1.98 -27.21
C GLU A 340 21.46 -1.71 -27.90
N GLU A 341 20.46 -2.62 -27.72
CA GLU A 341 19.13 -2.41 -28.28
C GLU A 341 18.33 -1.37 -27.47
N THR A 342 18.48 -1.38 -26.13
CA THR A 342 17.82 -0.39 -25.25
C THR A 342 18.61 0.92 -25.19
N ASN A 343 19.92 0.89 -25.48
CA ASN A 343 20.83 2.04 -25.41
C ASN A 343 21.60 2.24 -26.73
N PRO A 344 20.92 2.54 -27.86
CA PRO A 344 21.60 2.92 -29.11
C PRO A 344 22.34 4.25 -28.91
N PRO A 345 23.26 4.62 -29.88
CA PRO A 345 24.07 5.82 -29.78
C PRO A 345 23.28 7.09 -29.49
N GLU A 346 22.09 7.24 -30.05
CA GLU A 346 21.23 8.43 -29.84
C GLU A 346 20.79 8.59 -28.39
N VAL A 347 20.51 7.47 -27.68
CA VAL A 347 20.12 7.46 -26.25
C VAL A 347 21.35 7.81 -25.39
N ILE A 348 22.52 7.26 -25.73
CA ILE A 348 23.77 7.56 -25.01
C ILE A 348 24.17 9.03 -25.19
N ASP A 349 24.09 9.54 -26.45
CA ASP A 349 24.41 10.94 -26.76
C ASP A 349 23.45 11.92 -26.07
N ALA A 350 22.19 11.51 -25.82
CA ALA A 350 21.24 12.25 -25.02
C ALA A 350 21.50 12.20 -23.50
N GLY A 351 22.57 11.51 -23.07
CA GLY A 351 22.89 11.31 -21.64
C GLY A 351 21.91 10.39 -20.89
N GLN A 352 21.23 9.50 -21.62
CA GLN A 352 20.24 8.59 -21.06
C GLN A 352 20.76 7.15 -21.00
N MET A 353 20.29 6.40 -20.01
CA MET A 353 20.44 4.94 -19.94
C MET A 353 19.08 4.31 -19.66
N ILE A 354 18.65 3.42 -20.53
CA ILE A 354 17.36 2.75 -20.46
C ILE A 354 17.56 1.30 -19.98
N VAL A 355 16.85 0.96 -18.90
CA VAL A 355 16.79 -0.40 -18.37
C VAL A 355 15.34 -0.85 -18.39
N GLU A 356 15.06 -1.91 -19.11
CA GLU A 356 13.73 -2.53 -19.12
C GLU A 356 13.65 -3.66 -18.10
N VAL A 357 12.61 -3.61 -17.26
CA VAL A 357 12.36 -4.62 -16.23
C VAL A 357 10.94 -5.14 -16.40
N GLY A 358 10.78 -6.43 -16.63
CA GLY A 358 9.49 -7.10 -16.64
C GLY A 358 9.40 -8.11 -15.50
N MET A 359 8.22 -8.20 -14.85
CA MET A 359 7.99 -9.17 -13.79
C MET A 359 6.55 -9.69 -13.81
N ALA A 360 6.38 -10.95 -13.42
CA ALA A 360 5.10 -11.64 -13.31
C ALA A 360 4.67 -11.71 -11.84
N PRO A 361 3.81 -10.79 -11.34
CA PRO A 361 3.38 -10.80 -9.94
C PRO A 361 2.44 -11.98 -9.65
N VAL A 362 2.49 -12.53 -8.44
CA VAL A 362 1.49 -13.49 -7.99
C VAL A 362 0.14 -12.80 -7.78
N LYS A 363 -0.93 -13.46 -8.20
CA LYS A 363 -2.31 -12.99 -8.02
C LYS A 363 -3.02 -13.87 -6.98
N PRO A 364 -3.93 -13.31 -6.15
CA PRO A 364 -4.66 -14.10 -5.17
C PRO A 364 -5.66 -15.06 -5.84
N ALA A 365 -5.89 -16.21 -5.22
CA ALA A 365 -7.03 -17.08 -5.53
C ALA A 365 -8.29 -16.44 -4.90
N GLU A 366 -8.97 -15.59 -5.63
CA GLU A 366 -10.20 -14.91 -5.17
C GLU A 366 -11.39 -15.87 -5.19
N PHE A 367 -11.44 -16.77 -6.19
CA PHE A 367 -12.51 -17.76 -6.36
C PHE A 367 -11.92 -19.17 -6.31
N VAL A 368 -12.41 -19.98 -5.39
CA VAL A 368 -12.05 -21.41 -5.29
C VAL A 368 -13.27 -22.23 -5.70
N ILE A 369 -13.13 -23.00 -6.77
CA ILE A 369 -14.23 -23.78 -7.36
C ILE A 369 -13.93 -25.27 -7.15
N PHE A 370 -14.79 -25.96 -6.38
CA PHE A 370 -14.76 -27.40 -6.25
C PHE A 370 -15.82 -27.99 -7.18
N ARG A 371 -15.42 -28.90 -8.05
CA ARG A 371 -16.33 -29.66 -8.90
C ARG A 371 -16.52 -31.04 -8.26
N ILE A 372 -17.69 -31.30 -7.70
CA ILE A 372 -18.03 -32.57 -7.05
C ILE A 372 -19.02 -33.29 -7.95
N GLY A 373 -18.60 -34.43 -8.47
CA GLY A 373 -19.45 -35.32 -9.28
C GLY A 373 -19.91 -36.51 -8.45
N GLN A 374 -21.14 -36.98 -8.69
CA GLN A 374 -21.61 -38.25 -8.18
C GLN A 374 -21.10 -39.38 -9.10
N MET A 375 -20.38 -40.33 -8.52
CA MET A 375 -20.03 -41.57 -9.25
C MET A 375 -21.20 -42.54 -9.20
N PRO A 376 -21.58 -43.21 -10.31
CA PRO A 376 -22.56 -44.27 -10.29
C PRO A 376 -22.03 -45.46 -9.46
N SER A 377 -22.89 -46.10 -8.68
CA SER A 377 -22.56 -47.28 -7.88
C SER A 377 -22.12 -48.43 -8.81
N GLY A 378 -20.82 -48.63 -8.97
CA GLY A 378 -20.22 -49.65 -9.80
C GLY A 378 -19.04 -49.13 -10.59
N GLY A 379 -17.86 -49.16 -9.95
CA GLY A 379 -16.51 -49.10 -10.45
C GLY A 379 -16.24 -48.35 -11.76
N GLY A 380 -15.85 -47.12 -11.65
CA GLY A 380 -15.08 -46.45 -12.70
C GLY A 380 -13.67 -46.29 -12.22
N GLU A 381 -12.72 -46.91 -12.89
CA GLU A 381 -11.29 -46.61 -12.71
C GLU A 381 -11.03 -45.15 -13.01
N VAL A 382 -10.36 -44.49 -12.08
CA VAL A 382 -9.79 -43.15 -12.29
C VAL A 382 -8.53 -43.34 -13.14
N SER A 383 -8.60 -43.01 -14.41
CA SER A 383 -7.39 -42.88 -15.22
C SER A 383 -6.68 -41.57 -14.78
N GLU A 384 -5.41 -41.70 -14.36
CA GLU A 384 -4.50 -40.61 -14.05
C GLU A 384 -4.28 -39.64 -15.21
#